data_bacf97a07fb98b63af7e0937a6dca561
#
_entry.id   bacf97a07fb98b63af7e0937a6dca561
#
_cell.length_a   1.000
_cell.length_b   1.000
_cell.length_c   1.000
_cell.angle_alpha   90.00
_cell.angle_beta   90.00
_cell.angle_gamma   90.00
#
_symmetry.space_group_name_H-M   'P 1'
#
loop_
_entity.id
_entity.type
_entity.pdbx_description
1 polymer ?
#
loop_
_entity_poly.entity_id
_entity_poly.type
_entity_poly.pdbx_seq_one_letter_code
_entity_poly.pdbx_strand_id
1 'polypeptide(L)'
;MFLFSCGQSNKPKSQPEAESKIIDSLITNRIVSFENSLFSIPSPHQITLTLKQQNVEYNPSYLNPTSNTRNYTNSYKKALNMGVYGADLGYLNTYEKTQEAITYFSVIKTLSQELGIINSLKKDTFERIEKNLSNQDSLLHLLSNSYQDIDIFLKSNDQGHIGALILAGG
;
A
#
# COMPACT_ATOMS: atom_id res chain seq x y z
N MET A 1 60.00 26.32 -17.42
CA MET A 1 58.86 26.88 -16.65
C MET A 1 57.63 26.21 -17.18
N PHE A 2 57.27 25.09 -16.54
CA PHE A 2 56.13 24.26 -16.97
C PHE A 2 55.02 24.37 -15.90
N LEU A 3 53.90 24.96 -16.27
CA LEU A 3 52.69 25.04 -15.43
C LEU A 3 51.85 23.79 -15.65
N PHE A 4 51.73 22.96 -14.62
CA PHE A 4 50.78 21.84 -14.55
C PHE A 4 49.42 22.40 -14.15
N SER A 5 48.46 22.33 -15.05
CA SER A 5 47.03 22.56 -14.78
C SER A 5 46.42 21.28 -14.24
N CYS A 6 45.99 21.29 -12.97
CA CYS A 6 45.17 20.22 -12.38
C CYS A 6 43.74 20.31 -12.89
N GLY A 7 43.32 19.34 -13.71
CA GLY A 7 41.91 19.14 -14.04
C GLY A 7 41.15 18.52 -12.86
N GLN A 8 40.15 19.23 -12.33
CA GLN A 8 39.19 18.70 -11.37
C GLN A 8 38.21 17.80 -12.11
N SER A 9 38.27 16.51 -11.82
CA SER A 9 37.22 15.55 -12.22
C SER A 9 35.99 15.72 -11.34
N ASN A 10 34.94 16.31 -11.86
CA ASN A 10 33.61 16.26 -11.26
C ASN A 10 33.07 14.81 -11.28
N LYS A 11 33.14 14.13 -10.14
CA LYS A 11 32.35 12.93 -9.90
C LYS A 11 30.88 13.36 -9.71
N PRO A 12 29.90 12.74 -10.36
CA PRO A 12 28.51 12.97 -10.05
C PRO A 12 28.24 12.46 -8.64
N LYS A 13 27.76 13.34 -7.75
CA LYS A 13 27.24 12.98 -6.43
C LYS A 13 26.03 12.06 -6.62
N SER A 14 26.18 10.84 -6.19
CA SER A 14 25.11 9.85 -6.03
C SER A 14 23.96 10.43 -5.20
N GLN A 15 22.74 10.19 -5.68
CA GLN A 15 21.47 10.49 -5.02
C GLN A 15 21.03 9.35 -4.05
N PRO A 16 21.53 9.27 -2.82
CA PRO A 16 20.95 8.38 -1.80
C PRO A 16 20.00 9.09 -0.83
N GLU A 17 20.07 10.43 -0.73
CA GLU A 17 19.27 11.16 0.26
C GLU A 17 17.80 11.38 -0.11
N ALA A 18 17.48 11.41 -1.40
CA ALA A 18 16.09 11.57 -1.84
C ALA A 18 15.29 10.28 -1.70
N GLU A 19 15.89 9.13 -2.01
CA GLU A 19 15.27 7.81 -1.84
C GLU A 19 15.05 7.47 -0.37
N SER A 20 16.00 7.77 0.51
CA SER A 20 15.84 7.57 1.96
C SER A 20 14.68 8.39 2.53
N LYS A 21 14.52 9.64 2.14
CA LYS A 21 13.42 10.50 2.61
C LYS A 21 12.04 10.06 2.09
N ILE A 22 11.98 9.46 0.90
CA ILE A 22 10.75 8.91 0.34
C ILE A 22 10.37 7.62 1.09
N ILE A 23 11.32 6.75 1.38
CA ILE A 23 11.11 5.54 2.16
C ILE A 23 10.66 5.90 3.59
N ASP A 24 11.29 6.87 4.24
CA ASP A 24 10.87 7.35 5.56
C ASP A 24 9.45 7.94 5.56
N SER A 25 9.02 8.60 4.48
CA SER A 25 7.65 9.10 4.36
C SER A 25 6.61 8.00 4.15
N LEU A 26 6.99 6.87 3.55
CA LEU A 26 6.13 5.70 3.34
C LEU A 26 6.03 4.81 4.59
N ILE A 27 7.03 4.90 5.47
CA ILE A 27 7.07 4.20 6.76
C ILE A 27 6.32 4.99 7.85
N THR A 28 5.72 6.13 7.51
CA THR A 28 5.08 6.98 8.52
C THR A 28 4.00 6.22 9.26
N ASN A 29 4.26 5.93 10.53
CA ASN A 29 3.27 5.38 11.45
C ASN A 29 2.01 6.25 11.40
N ARG A 30 0.86 5.63 11.22
CA ARG A 30 -0.41 6.35 11.36
C ARG A 30 -0.54 6.83 12.79
N ILE A 31 -0.60 8.12 12.98
CA ILE A 31 -0.88 8.72 14.28
C ILE A 31 -2.40 8.82 14.41
N VAL A 32 -2.96 8.04 15.31
CA VAL A 32 -4.38 8.09 15.66
C VAL A 32 -4.51 8.82 16.99
N SER A 33 -5.35 9.85 17.03
CA SER A 33 -5.67 10.55 18.25
C SER A 33 -6.96 9.99 18.85
N PHE A 34 -6.87 9.50 20.08
CA PHE A 34 -8.01 9.05 20.86
C PHE A 34 -7.90 9.63 22.28
N GLU A 35 -8.92 10.32 22.75
CA GLU A 35 -8.96 10.93 24.10
C GLU A 35 -7.67 11.68 24.48
N ASN A 36 -7.15 12.55 23.62
CA ASN A 36 -5.89 13.29 23.79
C ASN A 36 -4.60 12.43 23.84
N SER A 37 -4.69 11.15 23.58
CA SER A 37 -3.52 10.27 23.44
C SER A 37 -3.22 10.02 21.97
N LEU A 38 -1.94 10.12 21.58
CA LEU A 38 -1.46 9.85 20.24
C LEU A 38 -0.94 8.42 20.19
N PHE A 39 -1.53 7.60 19.33
CA PHE A 39 -1.10 6.23 19.09
C PHE A 39 -0.45 6.14 17.71
N SER A 40 0.73 5.54 17.67
CA SER A 40 1.41 5.21 16.42
C SER A 40 1.07 3.77 16.06
N ILE A 41 0.25 3.59 15.02
CA ILE A 41 -0.13 2.26 14.53
C ILE A 41 0.79 1.91 13.36
N PRO A 42 1.56 0.80 13.44
CA PRO A 42 2.38 0.35 12.32
C PRO A 42 1.49 0.07 11.09
N SER A 43 1.99 0.39 9.90
CA SER A 43 1.29 -0.02 8.67
C SER A 43 1.31 -1.55 8.53
N PRO A 44 0.34 -2.17 7.81
CA PRO A 44 0.35 -3.61 7.55
C PRO A 44 1.68 -4.09 6.96
N HIS A 45 2.29 -3.28 6.12
CA HIS A 45 3.62 -3.56 5.57
C HIS A 45 4.71 -3.61 6.65
N GLN A 46 4.74 -2.65 7.57
CA GLN A 46 5.72 -2.65 8.68
C GLN A 46 5.55 -3.89 9.55
N ILE A 47 4.30 -4.29 9.83
CA ILE A 47 4.00 -5.52 10.57
C ILE A 47 4.56 -6.72 9.81
N THR A 48 4.28 -6.83 8.52
CA THR A 48 4.71 -7.97 7.70
C THR A 48 6.24 -8.04 7.58
N LEU A 49 6.91 -6.91 7.38
CA LEU A 49 8.37 -6.86 7.40
C LEU A 49 8.95 -7.33 8.74
N THR A 50 8.34 -6.91 9.85
CA THR A 50 8.75 -7.34 11.18
C THR A 50 8.60 -8.87 11.34
N LEU A 51 7.49 -9.44 10.89
CA LEU A 51 7.27 -10.89 10.90
C LEU A 51 8.38 -11.62 10.11
N LYS A 52 8.70 -11.13 8.91
CA LYS A 52 9.77 -11.72 8.06
C LYS A 52 11.14 -11.59 8.74
N GLN A 53 11.46 -10.45 9.34
CA GLN A 53 12.71 -10.24 10.08
C GLN A 53 12.85 -11.15 11.31
N GLN A 54 11.73 -11.50 11.94
CA GLN A 54 11.68 -12.47 13.05
C GLN A 54 11.63 -13.93 12.57
N ASN A 55 11.84 -14.18 11.27
CA ASN A 55 11.78 -15.51 10.65
C ASN A 55 10.41 -16.22 10.84
N VAL A 56 9.33 -15.46 10.94
CA VAL A 56 7.99 -16.04 10.93
C VAL A 56 7.69 -16.55 9.53
N GLU A 57 7.33 -17.82 9.42
CA GLU A 57 7.01 -18.45 8.15
C GLU A 57 5.66 -17.96 7.58
N TYR A 58 5.53 -18.05 6.24
CA TYR A 58 4.26 -17.78 5.59
C TYR A 58 3.17 -18.72 6.08
N ASN A 59 2.05 -18.13 6.48
CA ASN A 59 0.88 -18.91 6.89
C ASN A 59 -0.38 -18.40 6.16
N PRO A 60 -0.94 -19.18 5.22
CA PRO A 60 -2.13 -18.79 4.47
C PRO A 60 -3.38 -18.64 5.34
N SER A 61 -3.40 -19.20 6.56
CA SER A 61 -4.55 -19.06 7.47
C SER A 61 -4.73 -17.63 8.01
N TYR A 62 -3.75 -16.77 7.85
CA TYR A 62 -3.85 -15.34 8.22
C TYR A 62 -4.61 -14.52 7.19
N LEU A 63 -4.77 -15.04 5.99
CA LEU A 63 -5.44 -14.34 4.89
C LEU A 63 -6.96 -14.47 5.00
N ASN A 64 -7.67 -13.40 4.66
CA ASN A 64 -9.11 -13.43 4.50
C ASN A 64 -9.49 -14.19 3.21
N PRO A 65 -10.17 -15.34 3.29
CA PRO A 65 -10.51 -16.10 2.10
C PRO A 65 -11.28 -15.29 1.07
N THR A 66 -10.86 -15.33 -0.19
CA THR A 66 -11.51 -14.56 -1.27
C THR A 66 -12.98 -14.98 -1.50
N SER A 67 -13.37 -16.19 -1.08
CA SER A 67 -14.75 -16.66 -1.10
C SER A 67 -15.69 -15.86 -0.19
N ASN A 68 -15.14 -15.12 0.81
CA ASN A 68 -15.93 -14.31 1.73
C ASN A 68 -16.58 -13.09 1.06
N THR A 69 -16.11 -12.69 -0.12
CA THR A 69 -16.67 -11.55 -0.89
C THR A 69 -18.18 -11.63 -1.08
N ARG A 70 -18.71 -12.84 -1.28
CA ARG A 70 -20.17 -13.08 -1.40
C ARG A 70 -20.98 -12.66 -0.17
N ASN A 71 -20.34 -12.50 0.98
CA ASN A 71 -20.96 -12.13 2.25
C ASN A 71 -21.00 -10.61 2.46
N TYR A 72 -20.37 -9.84 1.59
CA TYR A 72 -20.27 -8.38 1.70
C TYR A 72 -21.42 -7.71 0.93
N THR A 73 -22.59 -7.65 1.56
CA THR A 73 -23.85 -7.25 0.94
C THR A 73 -24.10 -5.74 0.92
N ASN A 74 -23.31 -4.96 1.66
CA ASN A 74 -23.43 -3.50 1.73
C ASN A 74 -22.09 -2.79 1.62
N SER A 75 -22.12 -1.49 1.35
CA SER A 75 -20.92 -0.67 1.13
C SER A 75 -19.98 -0.66 2.33
N TYR A 76 -20.48 -0.69 3.57
CA TYR A 76 -19.65 -0.70 4.77
C TYR A 76 -18.81 -1.97 4.88
N LYS A 77 -19.43 -3.13 4.67
CA LYS A 77 -18.73 -4.43 4.66
C LYS A 77 -17.72 -4.50 3.51
N LYS A 78 -18.10 -4.02 2.33
CA LYS A 78 -17.19 -3.97 1.16
C LYS A 78 -16.00 -3.08 1.43
N ALA A 79 -16.21 -1.89 1.96
CA ALA A 79 -15.16 -0.93 2.26
C ALA A 79 -14.16 -1.48 3.30
N LEU A 80 -14.66 -1.97 4.44
CA LEU A 80 -13.82 -2.54 5.48
C LEU A 80 -12.98 -3.70 4.94
N ASN A 81 -13.62 -4.64 4.24
CA ASN A 81 -12.92 -5.82 3.73
C ASN A 81 -12.03 -5.52 2.52
N MET A 82 -12.29 -4.46 1.77
CA MET A 82 -11.35 -3.98 0.76
C MET A 82 -10.01 -3.57 1.39
N GLY A 83 -10.05 -2.91 2.56
CA GLY A 83 -8.85 -2.63 3.35
C GLY A 83 -8.14 -3.91 3.80
N VAL A 84 -8.89 -4.89 4.34
CA VAL A 84 -8.34 -6.20 4.74
C VAL A 84 -7.63 -6.87 3.56
N TYR A 85 -8.26 -6.94 2.38
CA TYR A 85 -7.61 -7.52 1.20
C TYR A 85 -6.39 -6.72 0.72
N GLY A 86 -6.37 -5.42 0.98
CA GLY A 86 -5.18 -4.59 0.73
C GLY A 86 -4.00 -4.97 1.63
N ALA A 87 -4.26 -5.23 2.93
CA ALA A 87 -3.27 -5.75 3.87
C ALA A 87 -2.79 -7.15 3.47
N ASP A 88 -3.74 -8.03 3.12
CA ASP A 88 -3.45 -9.38 2.63
C ASP A 88 -2.56 -9.37 1.38
N LEU A 89 -2.83 -8.45 0.44
CA LEU A 89 -2.00 -8.27 -0.76
C LEU A 89 -0.56 -7.86 -0.39
N GLY A 90 -0.41 -6.95 0.59
CA GLY A 90 0.89 -6.58 1.13
C GLY A 90 1.62 -7.76 1.78
N TYR A 91 0.91 -8.58 2.55
CA TYR A 91 1.43 -9.80 3.16
C TYR A 91 1.91 -10.80 2.10
N LEU A 92 1.07 -11.11 1.11
CA LEU A 92 1.41 -12.00 0.00
C LEU A 92 2.64 -11.52 -0.78
N ASN A 93 2.72 -10.23 -1.05
CA ASN A 93 3.86 -9.64 -1.73
C ASN A 93 5.16 -9.79 -0.92
N THR A 94 5.12 -9.57 0.39
CA THR A 94 6.29 -9.71 1.28
C THR A 94 6.82 -11.15 1.30
N TYR A 95 5.94 -12.14 1.18
CA TYR A 95 6.30 -13.56 1.11
C TYR A 95 6.41 -14.09 -0.33
N GLU A 96 6.44 -13.20 -1.34
CA GLU A 96 6.66 -13.51 -2.75
C GLU A 96 5.61 -14.48 -3.35
N LYS A 97 4.37 -14.43 -2.83
CA LYS A 97 3.23 -15.25 -3.24
C LYS A 97 2.49 -14.64 -4.43
N THR A 98 3.18 -14.44 -5.55
CA THR A 98 2.68 -13.68 -6.71
C THR A 98 1.36 -14.23 -7.28
N GLN A 99 1.18 -15.56 -7.36
CA GLN A 99 -0.04 -16.14 -7.93
C GLN A 99 -1.27 -15.88 -7.03
N GLU A 100 -1.10 -15.98 -5.72
CA GLU A 100 -2.14 -15.66 -4.76
C GLU A 100 -2.41 -14.14 -4.77
N ALA A 101 -1.37 -13.32 -4.87
CA ALA A 101 -1.48 -11.86 -4.96
C ALA A 101 -2.35 -11.40 -6.15
N ILE A 102 -2.25 -12.05 -7.30
CA ILE A 102 -3.12 -11.79 -8.47
C ILE A 102 -4.59 -12.00 -8.11
N THR A 103 -4.89 -13.07 -7.41
CA THR A 103 -6.27 -13.39 -7.01
C THR A 103 -6.83 -12.34 -6.03
N TYR A 104 -6.03 -11.96 -5.01
CA TYR A 104 -6.42 -10.94 -4.04
C TYR A 104 -6.57 -9.56 -4.68
N PHE A 105 -5.67 -9.21 -5.60
CA PHE A 105 -5.78 -7.98 -6.38
C PHE A 105 -7.06 -7.92 -7.21
N SER A 106 -7.46 -9.04 -7.82
CA SER A 106 -8.73 -9.13 -8.56
C SER A 106 -9.95 -8.86 -7.67
N VAL A 107 -9.92 -9.35 -6.43
CA VAL A 107 -10.96 -9.05 -5.42
C VAL A 107 -11.00 -7.56 -5.09
N ILE A 108 -9.85 -6.93 -4.83
CA ILE A 108 -9.77 -5.48 -4.56
C ILE A 108 -10.35 -4.68 -5.72
N LYS A 109 -10.01 -5.05 -6.96
CA LYS A 109 -10.54 -4.41 -8.17
C LYS A 109 -12.07 -4.52 -8.25
N THR A 110 -12.61 -5.70 -7.98
CA THR A 110 -14.07 -5.94 -7.96
C THR A 110 -14.76 -5.09 -6.89
N LEU A 111 -14.25 -5.09 -5.65
CA LEU A 111 -14.80 -4.28 -4.57
C LEU A 111 -14.72 -2.78 -4.86
N SER A 112 -13.65 -2.31 -5.51
CA SER A 112 -13.49 -0.92 -5.95
C SER A 112 -14.56 -0.52 -6.98
N GLN A 113 -14.90 -1.42 -7.90
CA GLN A 113 -15.98 -1.22 -8.87
C GLN A 113 -17.34 -1.14 -8.17
N GLU A 114 -17.62 -2.08 -7.27
CA GLU A 114 -18.89 -2.15 -6.54
C GLU A 114 -19.10 -0.99 -5.56
N LEU A 115 -18.02 -0.39 -5.08
CA LEU A 115 -18.04 0.83 -4.25
C LEU A 115 -18.11 2.11 -5.09
N GLY A 116 -17.96 2.03 -6.42
CA GLY A 116 -17.93 3.19 -7.30
C GLY A 116 -16.67 4.04 -7.22
N ILE A 117 -15.64 3.58 -6.49
CA ILE A 117 -14.40 4.32 -6.28
C ILE A 117 -13.35 4.08 -7.37
N ILE A 118 -13.63 3.18 -8.31
CA ILE A 118 -12.68 2.89 -9.40
C ILE A 118 -12.32 4.13 -10.22
N ASN A 119 -13.25 5.07 -10.34
CA ASN A 119 -13.07 6.33 -11.09
C ASN A 119 -12.19 7.35 -10.34
N SER A 120 -11.92 7.14 -9.04
CA SER A 120 -11.01 7.99 -8.25
C SER A 120 -9.54 7.75 -8.60
N LEU A 121 -9.26 6.59 -9.17
CA LEU A 121 -7.91 6.17 -9.52
C LEU A 121 -7.58 6.59 -10.95
N LYS A 122 -6.32 6.88 -11.21
CA LYS A 122 -5.83 7.11 -12.56
C LYS A 122 -6.11 5.89 -13.42
N LYS A 123 -6.46 6.10 -14.68
CA LYS A 123 -6.91 5.06 -15.61
C LYS A 123 -5.97 3.85 -15.71
N ASP A 124 -4.67 4.07 -15.51
CA ASP A 124 -3.63 3.06 -15.60
C ASP A 124 -3.22 2.44 -14.24
N THR A 125 -3.82 2.89 -13.14
CA THR A 125 -3.39 2.48 -11.78
C THR A 125 -3.48 0.97 -11.59
N PHE A 126 -4.60 0.36 -11.95
CA PHE A 126 -4.77 -1.09 -11.82
C PHE A 126 -3.80 -1.89 -12.69
N GLU A 127 -3.55 -1.43 -13.92
CA GLU A 127 -2.57 -2.06 -14.82
C GLU A 127 -1.14 -1.96 -14.27
N ARG A 128 -0.80 -0.81 -13.68
CA ARG A 128 0.51 -0.61 -13.04
C ARG A 128 0.68 -1.48 -11.80
N ILE A 129 -0.36 -1.61 -10.97
CA ILE A 129 -0.32 -2.51 -9.80
C ILE A 129 -0.14 -3.95 -10.28
N GLU A 130 -0.93 -4.39 -11.26
CA GLU A 130 -0.86 -5.75 -11.80
C GLU A 130 0.54 -6.11 -12.33
N LYS A 131 1.16 -5.19 -13.07
CA LYS A 131 2.54 -5.37 -13.59
C LYS A 131 3.61 -5.39 -12.50
N ASN A 132 3.31 -4.89 -11.31
CA ASN A 132 4.27 -4.77 -10.20
C ASN A 132 3.95 -5.71 -9.01
N LEU A 133 3.05 -6.68 -9.17
CA LEU A 133 2.67 -7.61 -8.09
C LEU A 133 3.85 -8.43 -7.54
N SER A 134 4.91 -8.62 -8.31
CA SER A 134 6.14 -9.29 -7.89
C SER A 134 7.25 -8.32 -7.43
N ASN A 135 7.02 -7.00 -7.50
CA ASN A 135 7.98 -5.99 -7.09
C ASN A 135 7.49 -5.30 -5.83
N GLN A 136 8.08 -5.68 -4.69
CA GLN A 136 7.66 -5.25 -3.36
C GLN A 136 7.61 -3.72 -3.21
N ASP A 137 8.69 -3.03 -3.54
CA ASP A 137 8.80 -1.58 -3.36
C ASP A 137 7.84 -0.81 -4.27
N SER A 138 7.79 -1.21 -5.55
CA SER A 138 6.89 -0.60 -6.53
C SER A 138 5.43 -0.81 -6.17
N LEU A 139 5.05 -2.02 -5.71
CA LEU A 139 3.69 -2.33 -5.31
C LEU A 139 3.25 -1.48 -4.11
N LEU A 140 4.09 -1.37 -3.09
CA LEU A 140 3.80 -0.56 -1.91
C LEU A 140 3.59 0.91 -2.25
N HIS A 141 4.44 1.45 -3.11
CA HIS A 141 4.32 2.82 -3.60
C HIS A 141 2.99 3.04 -4.33
N LEU A 142 2.64 2.12 -5.23
CA LEU A 142 1.39 2.18 -5.98
C LEU A 142 0.16 2.06 -5.08
N LEU A 143 0.17 1.15 -4.11
CA LEU A 143 -0.90 1.00 -3.14
C LEU A 143 -1.06 2.25 -2.27
N SER A 144 0.04 2.79 -1.72
CA SER A 144 0.02 4.00 -0.91
C SER A 144 -0.58 5.20 -1.66
N ASN A 145 -0.15 5.42 -2.91
CA ASN A 145 -0.69 6.48 -3.76
C ASN A 145 -2.18 6.25 -4.07
N SER A 146 -2.57 4.99 -4.31
CA SER A 146 -3.97 4.64 -4.58
C SER A 146 -4.87 4.92 -3.38
N TYR A 147 -4.42 4.60 -2.16
CA TYR A 147 -5.16 4.94 -0.94
C TYR A 147 -5.33 6.45 -0.77
N GLN A 148 -4.31 7.23 -1.09
CA GLN A 148 -4.39 8.70 -1.03
C GLN A 148 -5.37 9.25 -2.07
N ASP A 149 -5.33 8.79 -3.31
CA ASP A 149 -6.26 9.20 -4.36
C ASP A 149 -7.72 8.86 -4.00
N ILE A 150 -7.95 7.67 -3.43
CA ILE A 150 -9.26 7.22 -2.94
C ILE A 150 -9.75 8.11 -1.78
N ASP A 151 -8.90 8.41 -0.79
CA ASP A 151 -9.26 9.24 0.36
C ASP A 151 -9.68 10.65 -0.07
N ILE A 152 -8.91 11.27 -0.96
CA ILE A 152 -9.24 12.60 -1.51
C ILE A 152 -10.59 12.57 -2.24
N PHE A 153 -10.81 11.55 -3.08
CA PHE A 153 -12.06 11.40 -3.82
C PHE A 153 -13.26 11.21 -2.89
N LEU A 154 -13.16 10.32 -1.92
CA LEU A 154 -14.25 10.03 -0.99
C LEU A 154 -14.59 11.23 -0.12
N LYS A 155 -13.59 11.99 0.35
CA LYS A 155 -13.80 13.23 1.10
C LYS A 155 -14.49 14.31 0.25
N SER A 156 -14.10 14.45 -1.01
CA SER A 156 -14.72 15.42 -1.92
C SER A 156 -16.14 15.07 -2.35
N ASN A 157 -16.59 13.83 -2.12
CA ASN A 157 -17.94 13.34 -2.42
C ASN A 157 -18.78 13.04 -1.15
N ASP A 158 -18.41 13.60 0.00
CA ASP A 158 -19.08 13.38 1.29
C ASP A 158 -19.14 11.90 1.73
N GLN A 159 -18.22 11.07 1.22
CA GLN A 159 -18.10 9.64 1.51
C GLN A 159 -16.87 9.33 2.39
N GLY A 160 -16.41 10.28 3.17
CA GLY A 160 -15.23 10.10 4.04
C GLY A 160 -15.33 8.90 5.00
N HIS A 161 -16.55 8.51 5.40
CA HIS A 161 -16.80 7.32 6.21
C HIS A 161 -16.42 6.02 5.49
N ILE A 162 -16.59 5.93 4.18
CA ILE A 162 -16.13 4.77 3.37
C ILE A 162 -14.60 4.71 3.36
N GLY A 163 -13.94 5.85 3.15
CA GLY A 163 -12.47 5.95 3.26
C GLY A 163 -11.95 5.51 4.62
N ALA A 164 -12.59 5.98 5.70
CA ALA A 164 -12.24 5.57 7.07
C ALA A 164 -12.34 4.06 7.29
N LEU A 165 -13.38 3.41 6.72
CA LEU A 165 -13.53 1.96 6.81
C LEU A 165 -12.45 1.20 6.01
N ILE A 166 -12.11 1.66 4.81
CA ILE A 166 -11.01 1.07 4.03
C ILE A 166 -9.70 1.16 4.84
N LEU A 167 -9.44 2.32 5.43
CA LEU A 167 -8.26 2.52 6.27
C LEU A 167 -8.26 1.68 7.54
N ALA A 168 -9.42 1.45 8.15
CA ALA A 168 -9.53 0.63 9.36
C ALA A 168 -9.36 -0.87 9.10
N GLY A 169 -9.67 -1.33 7.89
CA GLY A 169 -9.49 -2.72 7.48
C GLY A 169 -8.04 -3.06 7.08
N GLY A 170 -7.26 -2.05 6.68
CA GLY A 170 -5.90 -2.22 6.12
C GLY A 170 -4.75 -1.79 7.04
#